data_b2e082bf70b8d663a8ae0d79a84123ca
#
_entry.id   b2e082bf70b8d663a8ae0d79a84123ca
#
_cell.length_a   1.000
_cell.length_b   1.000
_cell.length_c   1.000
_cell.angle_alpha   90.00
_cell.angle_beta   90.00
_cell.angle_gamma   90.00
#
_symmetry.space_group_name_H-M   'P 1'
#
loop_
_entity.id
_entity.type
_entity.pdbx_description
1 polymer ?
#
loop_
_entity_poly.entity_id
_entity_poly.type
_entity_poly.pdbx_seq_one_letter_code
_entity_poly.pdbx_strand_id
1 'polypeptide(L)'
;IILGDFFEHLGEYNLILEQTFFCAIPPTMRQKYVWKMHQLLADEGILAGLLFNKTFESGPPFGGSKEEYEKLFKDAFHYIKMEVSPNSIAPRANTELFFELKKNNQVVVNLYEFEGITCSGCMETITEKLLAIDGVSNVSMSSNFAEVLIVSKNEIAIEALQQVISYDEKYQIKKIKN
;
A
#
# COMPACT_ATOMS: atom_id res chain seq x y z
N ILE A 1 0.81 6.79 24.77
CA ILE A 1 0.77 7.66 23.56
C ILE A 1 2.20 7.97 23.18
N ILE A 2 2.56 7.76 21.92
CA ILE A 2 3.86 8.09 21.36
C ILE A 2 3.66 9.31 20.46
N LEU A 3 4.46 10.36 20.66
CA LEU A 3 4.49 11.55 19.83
C LEU A 3 5.62 11.41 18.81
N GLY A 4 5.30 11.52 17.52
CA GLY A 4 6.28 11.42 16.44
C GLY A 4 5.61 11.20 15.08
N ASP A 5 6.43 11.07 14.02
CA ASP A 5 5.95 10.67 12.72
C ASP A 5 5.61 9.17 12.75
N PHE A 6 4.38 8.83 12.39
CA PHE A 6 3.95 7.43 12.31
C PHE A 6 4.82 6.61 11.35
N PHE A 7 5.26 7.17 10.25
CA PHE A 7 6.07 6.46 9.25
C PHE A 7 7.51 6.19 9.70
N GLU A 8 7.98 6.88 10.74
CA GLU A 8 9.27 6.62 11.40
C GLU A 8 9.14 5.69 12.60
N HIS A 9 7.90 5.38 13.03
CA HIS A 9 7.67 4.50 14.17
C HIS A 9 8.24 3.10 13.93
N LEU A 10 8.93 2.56 14.95
CA LEU A 10 9.44 1.18 14.97
C LEU A 10 8.70 0.39 16.04
N GLY A 11 8.42 -0.85 15.78
CA GLY A 11 7.73 -1.74 16.69
C GLY A 11 7.32 -3.04 16.02
N GLU A 12 6.81 -3.96 16.82
CA GLU A 12 6.30 -5.24 16.36
C GLU A 12 5.00 -5.55 17.11
N TYR A 13 3.90 -5.75 16.36
CA TYR A 13 2.55 -5.84 16.91
C TYR A 13 1.81 -7.05 16.36
N ASN A 14 1.17 -7.81 17.25
CA ASN A 14 0.29 -8.92 16.85
C ASN A 14 -1.05 -8.42 16.30
N LEU A 15 -1.47 -7.23 16.70
CA LEU A 15 -2.71 -6.60 16.26
C LEU A 15 -2.50 -5.10 16.10
N ILE A 16 -2.87 -4.57 14.93
CA ILE A 16 -2.99 -3.14 14.68
C ILE A 16 -4.47 -2.83 14.39
N LEU A 17 -5.03 -1.87 15.12
CA LEU A 17 -6.39 -1.39 14.91
C LEU A 17 -6.36 -0.07 14.14
N GLU A 18 -6.97 -0.07 12.98
CA GLU A 18 -7.13 1.09 12.10
C GLU A 18 -8.50 1.74 12.30
N GLN A 19 -8.49 2.99 12.70
CA GLN A 19 -9.71 3.79 12.66
C GLN A 19 -9.38 5.24 12.37
N THR A 20 -9.84 5.74 11.22
CA THR A 20 -9.73 7.14 10.78
C THR A 20 -8.33 7.66 10.44
N PHE A 21 -7.27 6.90 10.60
CA PHE A 21 -5.93 7.31 10.19
C PHE A 21 -5.71 7.18 8.68
N PHE A 22 -6.07 6.04 8.08
CA PHE A 22 -5.92 5.82 6.63
C PHE A 22 -6.69 6.87 5.81
N CYS A 23 -7.89 7.24 6.24
CA CYS A 23 -8.67 8.27 5.54
C CYS A 23 -8.17 9.70 5.79
N ALA A 24 -7.28 9.91 6.75
CA ALA A 24 -6.68 11.21 7.03
C ALA A 24 -5.40 11.48 6.22
N ILE A 25 -4.70 10.42 5.79
CA ILE A 25 -3.50 10.56 4.95
C ILE A 25 -3.87 10.76 3.47
N PRO A 26 -3.10 11.56 2.72
CA PRO A 26 -3.32 11.73 1.28
C PRO A 26 -3.24 10.38 0.52
N PRO A 27 -4.05 10.19 -0.54
CA PRO A 27 -3.98 8.98 -1.39
C PRO A 27 -2.59 8.68 -1.95
N THR A 28 -1.75 9.70 -2.13
CA THR A 28 -0.35 9.55 -2.55
C THR A 28 0.53 8.78 -1.55
N MET A 29 0.11 8.67 -0.28
CA MET A 29 0.83 7.97 0.78
C MET A 29 0.29 6.56 1.08
N ARG A 30 -0.66 6.06 0.31
CA ARG A 30 -1.30 4.76 0.55
C ARG A 30 -0.33 3.59 0.40
N GLN A 31 0.60 3.66 -0.56
CA GLN A 31 1.65 2.64 -0.73
C GLN A 31 2.59 2.61 0.46
N LYS A 32 2.97 3.78 0.95
CA LYS A 32 3.80 3.93 2.16
C LYS A 32 3.09 3.39 3.41
N TYR A 33 1.77 3.59 3.51
CA TYR A 33 0.96 3.01 4.58
C TYR A 33 0.99 1.48 4.55
N VAL A 34 0.75 0.85 3.40
CA VAL A 34 0.79 -0.62 3.25
C VAL A 34 2.15 -1.17 3.66
N TRP A 35 3.22 -0.58 3.14
CA TRP A 35 4.59 -0.93 3.50
C TRP A 35 4.84 -0.82 5.01
N LYS A 36 4.46 0.31 5.64
CA LYS A 36 4.65 0.53 7.08
C LYS A 36 3.84 -0.45 7.92
N MET A 37 2.59 -0.71 7.58
CA MET A 37 1.76 -1.69 8.30
C MET A 37 2.34 -3.10 8.21
N HIS A 38 2.84 -3.50 7.04
CA HIS A 38 3.51 -4.79 6.87
C HIS A 38 4.77 -4.90 7.74
N GLN A 39 5.56 -3.82 7.86
CA GLN A 39 6.74 -3.79 8.74
C GLN A 39 6.40 -3.88 10.22
N LEU A 40 5.36 -3.18 10.66
CA LEU A 40 4.96 -3.10 12.07
C LEU A 40 4.25 -4.35 12.58
N LEU A 41 3.71 -5.19 11.71
CA LEU A 41 3.08 -6.42 12.12
C LEU A 41 4.12 -7.52 12.40
N ALA A 42 3.97 -8.18 13.54
CA ALA A 42 4.64 -9.45 13.84
C ALA A 42 4.25 -10.51 12.80
N ASP A 43 4.96 -11.63 12.82
CA ASP A 43 4.56 -12.81 12.07
C ASP A 43 3.15 -13.24 12.49
N GLU A 44 2.30 -13.58 11.52
CA GLU A 44 0.88 -13.91 11.74
C GLU A 44 0.02 -12.74 12.29
N GLY A 45 0.58 -11.53 12.40
CA GLY A 45 -0.09 -10.34 12.92
C GLY A 45 -1.27 -9.90 12.05
N ILE A 46 -2.23 -9.24 12.67
CA ILE A 46 -3.49 -8.82 12.07
C ILE A 46 -3.58 -7.29 12.01
N LEU A 47 -3.94 -6.77 10.85
CA LEU A 47 -4.41 -5.41 10.67
C LEU A 47 -5.93 -5.44 10.49
N ALA A 48 -6.66 -4.80 11.39
CA ALA A 48 -8.12 -4.75 11.33
C ALA A 48 -8.65 -3.34 11.54
N GLY A 49 -9.76 -3.00 10.91
CA GLY A 49 -10.33 -1.66 11.08
C GLY A 49 -11.45 -1.30 10.13
N LEU A 50 -11.63 0.00 9.93
CA LEU A 50 -12.67 0.57 9.09
C LEU A 50 -12.07 1.47 8.00
N LEU A 51 -12.52 1.26 6.76
CA LEU A 51 -12.19 2.11 5.61
C LEU A 51 -13.48 2.69 5.02
N PHE A 52 -13.42 3.93 4.49
CA PHE A 52 -14.57 4.48 3.78
C PHE A 52 -14.73 3.84 2.40
N ASN A 53 -15.93 3.31 2.14
CA ASN A 53 -16.34 2.79 0.83
C ASN A 53 -17.22 3.82 0.12
N LYS A 54 -16.68 5.00 -0.07
CA LYS A 54 -17.34 6.12 -0.77
C LYS A 54 -16.32 7.17 -1.19
N THR A 55 -16.69 7.99 -2.16
CA THR A 55 -15.92 9.15 -2.59
C THR A 55 -16.31 10.38 -1.77
N PHE A 56 -15.35 11.26 -1.51
CA PHE A 56 -15.56 12.60 -0.95
C PHE A 56 -15.11 13.63 -2.00
N GLU A 57 -15.76 14.78 -2.02
CA GLU A 57 -15.40 15.89 -2.94
C GLU A 57 -14.01 16.45 -2.64
N SER A 58 -13.61 16.43 -1.39
CA SER A 58 -12.29 16.87 -0.91
C SER A 58 -11.89 16.04 0.32
N GLY A 59 -10.65 16.12 0.73
CA GLY A 59 -10.17 15.44 1.94
C GLY A 59 -9.33 16.34 2.82
N PRO A 60 -8.97 15.92 4.02
CA PRO A 60 -9.47 14.75 4.71
C PRO A 60 -10.92 14.88 5.20
N PRO A 61 -11.69 13.77 5.29
CA PRO A 61 -11.30 12.40 5.03
C PRO A 61 -11.23 12.07 3.53
N PHE A 62 -10.28 11.21 3.15
CA PHE A 62 -10.18 10.64 1.80
C PHE A 62 -10.89 9.29 1.76
N GLY A 63 -11.74 9.10 0.75
CA GLY A 63 -12.45 7.85 0.53
C GLY A 63 -11.75 6.92 -0.45
N GLY A 64 -12.49 5.93 -0.90
CA GLY A 64 -12.09 4.96 -1.90
C GLY A 64 -13.15 3.89 -2.09
N SER A 65 -12.79 2.80 -2.74
CA SER A 65 -13.65 1.66 -2.98
C SER A 65 -13.01 0.36 -2.51
N LYS A 66 -13.85 -0.67 -2.33
CA LYS A 66 -13.39 -2.02 -2.00
C LYS A 66 -12.35 -2.51 -3.01
N GLU A 67 -12.61 -2.31 -4.30
CA GLU A 67 -11.76 -2.74 -5.40
C GLU A 67 -10.39 -2.05 -5.39
N GLU A 68 -10.36 -0.76 -5.02
CA GLU A 68 -9.10 -0.02 -4.85
C GLU A 68 -8.29 -0.58 -3.69
N TYR A 69 -8.94 -0.86 -2.56
CA TYR A 69 -8.26 -1.41 -1.38
C TYR A 69 -7.78 -2.84 -1.60
N GLU A 70 -8.59 -3.68 -2.28
CA GLU A 70 -8.19 -5.02 -2.65
C GLU A 70 -6.93 -5.02 -3.54
N LYS A 71 -6.82 -4.10 -4.48
CA LYS A 71 -5.61 -3.94 -5.30
C LYS A 71 -4.41 -3.44 -4.47
N LEU A 72 -4.67 -2.48 -3.57
CA LEU A 72 -3.63 -1.85 -2.77
C LEU A 72 -2.95 -2.83 -1.80
N PHE A 73 -3.74 -3.65 -1.10
CA PHE A 73 -3.24 -4.60 -0.10
C PHE A 73 -2.85 -5.97 -0.68
N LYS A 74 -3.10 -6.18 -1.97
CA LYS A 74 -2.89 -7.45 -2.66
C LYS A 74 -1.48 -8.00 -2.41
N ASP A 75 -1.42 -9.31 -2.13
CA ASP A 75 -0.22 -10.12 -1.93
C ASP A 75 0.64 -9.72 -0.71
N ALA A 76 0.61 -8.46 -0.27
CA ALA A 76 1.24 -8.06 1.00
C ALA A 76 0.51 -8.66 2.21
N PHE A 77 -0.79 -8.93 2.06
CA PHE A 77 -1.62 -9.50 3.12
C PHE A 77 -2.54 -10.60 2.59
N HIS A 78 -2.91 -11.52 3.46
CA HIS A 78 -3.99 -12.46 3.25
C HIS A 78 -5.30 -11.85 3.75
N TYR A 79 -6.33 -11.84 2.91
CA TYR A 79 -7.65 -11.34 3.28
C TYR A 79 -8.38 -12.35 4.15
N ILE A 80 -8.69 -11.98 5.39
CA ILE A 80 -9.62 -12.72 6.24
C ILE A 80 -11.02 -12.19 5.98
N LYS A 81 -11.18 -10.85 5.93
CA LYS A 81 -12.45 -10.18 5.73
C LYS A 81 -12.28 -8.82 5.07
N MET A 82 -13.20 -8.46 4.21
CA MET A 82 -13.40 -7.09 3.71
C MET A 82 -14.84 -6.96 3.22
N GLU A 83 -15.69 -6.42 4.05
CA GLU A 83 -17.14 -6.33 3.77
C GLU A 83 -17.74 -5.04 4.33
N VAL A 84 -18.93 -4.68 3.87
CA VAL A 84 -19.67 -3.54 4.42
C VAL A 84 -19.88 -3.77 5.93
N SER A 85 -19.46 -2.79 6.73
CA SER A 85 -19.54 -2.86 8.18
C SER A 85 -21.02 -2.85 8.64
N PRO A 86 -21.48 -3.88 9.37
CA PRO A 86 -22.84 -3.92 9.89
C PRO A 86 -23.04 -3.01 11.12
N ASN A 87 -21.94 -2.58 11.74
CA ASN A 87 -21.94 -1.86 13.01
C ASN A 87 -21.58 -0.38 12.89
N SER A 88 -21.60 0.16 11.67
CA SER A 88 -21.38 1.59 11.46
C SER A 88 -22.48 2.43 12.11
N ILE A 89 -22.10 3.57 12.67
CA ILE A 89 -23.08 4.56 13.17
C ILE A 89 -24.00 5.00 12.04
N ALA A 90 -25.23 5.39 12.36
CA ALA A 90 -26.26 5.72 11.38
C ALA A 90 -25.80 6.67 10.25
N PRO A 91 -25.03 7.77 10.51
CA PRO A 91 -24.53 8.65 9.45
C PRO A 91 -23.53 8.01 8.49
N ARG A 92 -22.94 6.86 8.84
CA ARG A 92 -21.93 6.13 8.05
C ARG A 92 -22.42 4.76 7.57
N ALA A 93 -23.67 4.41 7.87
CA ALA A 93 -24.25 3.13 7.47
C ALA A 93 -24.07 2.89 5.96
N ASN A 94 -23.63 1.68 5.60
CA ASN A 94 -23.34 1.25 4.23
C ASN A 94 -22.21 2.01 3.51
N THR A 95 -21.48 2.88 4.21
CA THR A 95 -20.36 3.64 3.63
C THR A 95 -18.99 3.30 4.22
N GLU A 96 -18.94 2.31 5.10
CA GLU A 96 -17.70 1.82 5.69
C GLU A 96 -17.53 0.32 5.40
N LEU A 97 -16.29 -0.08 5.13
CA LEU A 97 -15.86 -1.47 5.07
C LEU A 97 -15.17 -1.82 6.38
N PHE A 98 -15.61 -2.89 7.02
CA PHE A 98 -14.79 -3.58 8.00
C PHE A 98 -13.82 -4.49 7.27
N PHE A 99 -12.54 -4.40 7.62
CA PHE A 99 -11.52 -5.25 7.06
C PHE A 99 -10.68 -5.91 8.15
N GLU A 100 -10.21 -7.10 7.82
CA GLU A 100 -9.28 -7.89 8.62
C GLU A 100 -8.29 -8.57 7.67
N LEU A 101 -7.02 -8.19 7.79
CA LEU A 101 -5.92 -8.60 6.94
C LEU A 101 -4.82 -9.23 7.80
N LYS A 102 -4.34 -10.39 7.40
CA LYS A 102 -3.23 -11.08 8.05
C LYS A 102 -1.94 -10.83 7.28
N LYS A 103 -0.85 -10.51 7.97
CA LYS A 103 0.46 -10.36 7.34
C LYS A 103 0.81 -11.58 6.49
N ASN A 104 1.26 -11.36 5.27
CA ASN A 104 1.83 -12.42 4.45
C ASN A 104 3.34 -12.53 4.73
N ASN A 105 3.74 -13.54 5.50
CA ASN A 105 5.14 -13.77 5.89
C ASN A 105 5.98 -14.42 4.79
N GLN A 106 5.37 -14.81 3.66
CA GLN A 106 6.05 -15.48 2.55
C GLN A 106 6.57 -14.52 1.50
N VAL A 107 6.43 -13.21 1.74
CA VAL A 107 6.81 -12.16 0.81
C VAL A 107 7.64 -11.07 1.46
N VAL A 108 8.42 -10.40 0.64
CA VAL A 108 9.09 -9.15 0.96
C VAL A 108 8.27 -8.00 0.37
N VAL A 109 7.99 -6.99 1.18
CA VAL A 109 7.28 -5.79 0.76
C VAL A 109 8.23 -4.61 0.85
N ASN A 110 8.58 -4.03 -0.30
CA ASN A 110 9.48 -2.89 -0.39
C ASN A 110 8.80 -1.68 -1.02
N LEU A 111 9.17 -0.51 -0.53
CA LEU A 111 8.76 0.77 -1.08
C LEU A 111 9.99 1.45 -1.71
N TYR A 112 9.81 1.98 -2.91
CA TYR A 112 10.85 2.68 -3.65
C TYR A 112 10.36 4.06 -4.07
N GLU A 113 11.27 5.04 -4.09
CA GLU A 113 11.06 6.30 -4.81
C GLU A 113 11.19 6.07 -6.30
N PHE A 114 10.35 6.74 -7.08
CA PHE A 114 10.33 6.64 -8.52
C PHE A 114 10.33 8.03 -9.16
N GLU A 115 11.17 8.24 -10.18
CA GLU A 115 11.28 9.49 -10.91
C GLU A 115 11.07 9.27 -12.42
N GLY A 116 10.58 10.30 -13.12
CA GLY A 116 10.49 10.32 -14.59
C GLY A 116 9.12 9.95 -15.17
N ILE A 117 8.17 9.44 -14.37
CA ILE A 117 6.81 9.18 -14.86
C ILE A 117 6.01 10.47 -14.92
N THR A 118 5.40 10.72 -16.07
CA THR A 118 4.61 11.93 -16.32
C THR A 118 3.21 11.63 -16.88
N CYS A 119 2.90 10.36 -17.16
CA CYS A 119 1.63 9.96 -17.73
C CYS A 119 1.18 8.56 -17.25
N SER A 120 -0.14 8.33 -17.28
CA SER A 120 -0.74 7.03 -16.87
C SER A 120 -0.28 5.88 -17.77
N GLY A 121 -0.16 6.07 -19.09
CA GLY A 121 0.33 5.03 -20.00
C GLY A 121 1.79 4.64 -19.71
N CYS A 122 2.62 5.61 -19.29
CA CYS A 122 3.99 5.32 -18.85
C CYS A 122 3.98 4.46 -17.57
N MET A 123 3.09 4.79 -16.63
CA MET A 123 2.91 4.02 -15.39
C MET A 123 2.50 2.57 -15.67
N GLU A 124 1.54 2.34 -16.57
CA GLU A 124 1.08 1.01 -16.95
C GLU A 124 2.23 0.17 -17.53
N THR A 125 2.98 0.71 -18.49
CA THR A 125 4.14 0.05 -19.10
C THR A 125 5.20 -0.31 -18.06
N ILE A 126 5.53 0.59 -17.14
CA ILE A 126 6.50 0.35 -16.08
C ILE A 126 6.00 -0.73 -15.11
N THR A 127 4.73 -0.66 -14.73
CA THR A 127 4.11 -1.66 -13.85
C THR A 127 4.18 -3.06 -14.48
N GLU A 128 3.85 -3.20 -15.75
CA GLU A 128 3.95 -4.47 -16.49
C GLU A 128 5.39 -5.01 -16.53
N LYS A 129 6.36 -4.14 -16.79
CA LYS A 129 7.79 -4.53 -16.81
C LYS A 129 8.30 -4.98 -15.44
N LEU A 130 7.93 -4.29 -14.38
CA LEU A 130 8.31 -4.67 -13.01
C LEU A 130 7.61 -5.97 -12.59
N LEU A 131 6.35 -6.18 -12.96
CA LEU A 131 5.62 -7.43 -12.73
C LEU A 131 6.20 -8.63 -13.49
N ALA A 132 6.89 -8.41 -14.61
CA ALA A 132 7.54 -9.46 -15.37
C ALA A 132 8.85 -9.99 -14.75
N ILE A 133 9.35 -9.35 -13.70
CA ILE A 133 10.54 -9.82 -12.95
C ILE A 133 10.16 -11.07 -12.17
N ASP A 134 10.98 -12.10 -12.28
CA ASP A 134 10.74 -13.36 -11.55
C ASP A 134 10.65 -13.12 -10.03
N GLY A 135 9.61 -13.71 -9.44
CA GLY A 135 9.33 -13.58 -8.01
C GLY A 135 8.54 -12.32 -7.62
N VAL A 136 8.33 -11.34 -8.49
CA VAL A 136 7.44 -10.20 -8.22
C VAL A 136 5.99 -10.64 -8.40
N SER A 137 5.16 -10.41 -7.39
CA SER A 137 3.74 -10.79 -7.38
C SER A 137 2.80 -9.59 -7.47
N ASN A 138 3.20 -8.43 -6.95
CA ASN A 138 2.41 -7.21 -7.04
C ASN A 138 3.30 -5.97 -7.18
N VAL A 139 2.81 -5.01 -7.96
CA VAL A 139 3.41 -3.68 -8.14
C VAL A 139 2.28 -2.64 -8.03
N SER A 140 2.41 -1.71 -7.11
CA SER A 140 1.42 -0.66 -6.88
C SER A 140 2.09 0.71 -6.86
N MET A 141 1.75 1.56 -7.83
CA MET A 141 2.29 2.91 -7.96
C MET A 141 1.40 3.90 -7.20
N SER A 142 2.03 4.87 -6.53
CA SER A 142 1.31 5.98 -5.90
C SER A 142 0.61 6.87 -6.94
N SER A 143 -0.46 7.54 -6.55
CA SER A 143 -1.27 8.37 -7.47
C SER A 143 -0.53 9.59 -8.03
N ASN A 144 0.58 10.00 -7.42
CA ASN A 144 1.48 11.04 -7.93
C ASN A 144 2.71 10.47 -8.66
N PHE A 145 2.79 9.16 -8.85
CA PHE A 145 3.89 8.43 -9.51
C PHE A 145 5.26 8.54 -8.83
N ALA A 146 5.31 9.05 -7.61
CA ALA A 146 6.58 9.28 -6.89
C ALA A 146 7.07 8.07 -6.09
N GLU A 147 6.18 7.13 -5.79
CA GLU A 147 6.50 5.92 -5.01
C GLU A 147 5.92 4.68 -5.68
N VAL A 148 6.64 3.57 -5.58
CA VAL A 148 6.19 2.25 -6.01
C VAL A 148 6.37 1.23 -4.90
N LEU A 149 5.28 0.53 -4.56
CA LEU A 149 5.28 -0.63 -3.67
C LEU A 149 5.47 -1.89 -4.51
N ILE A 150 6.45 -2.70 -4.17
CA ILE A 150 6.73 -3.98 -4.82
C ILE A 150 6.61 -5.09 -3.79
N VAL A 151 5.82 -6.11 -4.11
CA VAL A 151 5.68 -7.34 -3.33
C VAL A 151 6.33 -8.47 -4.11
N SER A 152 7.25 -9.19 -3.48
CA SER A 152 8.02 -10.25 -4.13
C SER A 152 8.32 -11.41 -3.18
N LYS A 153 8.60 -12.61 -3.71
CA LYS A 153 8.98 -13.77 -2.91
C LYS A 153 10.31 -13.58 -2.17
N ASN A 154 11.24 -12.88 -2.82
CA ASN A 154 12.58 -12.61 -2.28
C ASN A 154 12.92 -11.16 -2.50
N GLU A 155 13.95 -10.67 -1.80
CA GLU A 155 14.53 -9.35 -2.06
C GLU A 155 15.00 -9.26 -3.51
N ILE A 156 14.60 -8.19 -4.21
CA ILE A 156 15.02 -7.91 -5.58
C ILE A 156 16.12 -6.85 -5.53
N ALA A 157 17.23 -7.12 -6.19
CA ALA A 157 18.33 -6.15 -6.30
C ALA A 157 17.85 -4.89 -7.02
N ILE A 158 18.23 -3.72 -6.52
CA ILE A 158 17.80 -2.44 -7.11
C ILE A 158 18.28 -2.30 -8.57
N GLU A 159 19.43 -2.88 -8.88
CA GLU A 159 19.99 -2.91 -10.23
C GLU A 159 19.10 -3.67 -11.21
N ALA A 160 18.48 -4.77 -10.76
CA ALA A 160 17.53 -5.54 -11.57
C ALA A 160 16.24 -4.76 -11.84
N LEU A 161 15.74 -4.04 -10.83
CA LEU A 161 14.59 -3.14 -11.00
C LEU A 161 14.93 -2.00 -11.98
N GLN A 162 16.08 -1.36 -11.79
CA GLN A 162 16.53 -0.27 -12.66
C GLN A 162 16.73 -0.76 -14.11
N GLN A 163 17.27 -1.94 -14.31
CA GLN A 163 17.55 -2.48 -15.65
C GLN A 163 16.28 -2.62 -16.50
N VAL A 164 15.17 -3.10 -15.95
CA VAL A 164 13.93 -3.31 -16.72
C VAL A 164 13.21 -2.01 -17.08
N ILE A 165 13.48 -0.92 -16.37
CA ILE A 165 12.91 0.40 -16.63
C ILE A 165 13.84 1.32 -17.44
N SER A 166 15.13 0.93 -17.65
CA SER A 166 16.15 1.74 -18.34
C SER A 166 15.98 1.83 -19.85
N TYR A 167 14.82 1.44 -20.41
CA TYR A 167 14.47 1.70 -21.80
C TYR A 167 14.27 3.20 -22.12
N ASP A 168 14.13 4.01 -21.08
CA ASP A 168 14.16 5.47 -21.14
C ASP A 168 14.98 5.98 -19.95
N GLU A 169 16.06 6.71 -20.21
CA GLU A 169 17.03 7.18 -19.21
C GLU A 169 16.44 8.08 -18.12
N LYS A 170 15.26 8.66 -18.38
CA LYS A 170 14.55 9.50 -17.39
C LYS A 170 14.00 8.71 -16.20
N TYR A 171 13.79 7.38 -16.35
CA TYR A 171 13.22 6.57 -15.28
C TYR A 171 14.28 6.14 -14.28
N GLN A 172 14.08 6.54 -13.02
CA GLN A 172 14.97 6.22 -11.93
C GLN A 172 14.17 5.59 -10.78
N ILE A 173 14.73 4.53 -10.17
CA ILE A 173 14.17 3.89 -8.99
C ILE A 173 15.21 3.88 -7.87
N LYS A 174 14.81 4.26 -6.65
CA LYS A 174 15.67 4.36 -5.47
C LYS A 174 15.01 3.69 -4.28
N LYS A 175 15.78 2.93 -3.51
CA LYS A 175 15.26 2.33 -2.27
C LYS A 175 15.05 3.42 -1.22
N ILE A 176 13.85 3.47 -0.63
CA ILE A 176 13.59 4.33 0.52
C ILE A 176 14.37 3.75 1.71
N LYS A 177 15.16 4.60 2.36
CA LYS A 177 15.85 4.22 3.60
C LYS A 177 14.85 4.22 4.76
N ASN A 178 14.85 3.15 5.52
CA ASN A 178 14.12 3.07 6.80
C ASN A 178 14.72 4.01 7.83
#